data_79ec751d75f2ffceb7962392767035bf
#
_entry.id   79ec751d75f2ffceb7962392767035bf
#
_cell.length_a   1.000
_cell.length_b   1.000
_cell.length_c   1.000
_cell.angle_alpha   90.00
_cell.angle_beta   90.00
_cell.angle_gamma   90.00
#
_symmetry.space_group_name_H-M   'P 1'
#
loop_
_entity.id
_entity.type
_entity.pdbx_description
1 polymer ?
#
loop_
_entity_poly.entity_id
_entity_poly.type
_entity_poly.pdbx_seq_one_letter_code
_entity_poly.pdbx_strand_id
1 'polypeptide(L)'
;PSGVITDGLGFMYNGCMAVFDPRPGRAGSIAPGKARFSSLCPTLAFKDGQLRLAIGAPGGTQIAMGVTQAIINVIDHDMSMTEAVSAPRFSSTSNLIDVTNRIPRYVQAELEADGYQVFRKPNTFDIAAVHGIRVTEEGWLDGGADPGHDGVAIGV
;
A
#
# COMPACT_ATOMS: atom_id res chain seq x y z
N PRO A 1 1.77 12.03 10.10
CA PRO A 1 2.14 12.53 11.43
C PRO A 1 1.28 13.72 11.85
N SER A 2 1.05 13.90 13.16
CA SER A 2 0.22 15.00 13.71
C SER A 2 0.95 16.35 13.77
N GLY A 3 2.27 16.35 13.76
CA GLY A 3 3.08 17.50 14.10
C GLY A 3 3.13 17.81 15.61
N VAL A 4 2.51 16.98 16.45
CA VAL A 4 2.43 17.19 17.90
C VAL A 4 3.38 16.23 18.62
N ILE A 5 4.24 16.79 19.44
CA ILE A 5 5.19 16.08 20.31
C ILE A 5 4.94 16.55 21.74
N THR A 6 4.92 15.62 22.69
CA THR A 6 4.89 15.96 24.11
C THR A 6 6.28 15.80 24.70
N ASP A 7 6.70 16.79 25.48
CA ASP A 7 7.99 16.79 26.14
C ASP A 7 8.18 15.52 27.00
N GLY A 8 9.35 14.91 26.89
CA GLY A 8 9.74 13.71 27.63
C GLY A 8 9.28 12.39 27.05
N LEU A 9 8.43 12.36 26.01
CA LEU A 9 7.99 11.12 25.38
C LEU A 9 8.90 10.60 24.26
N GLY A 10 9.69 11.48 23.63
CA GLY A 10 10.63 11.09 22.58
C GLY A 10 10.02 10.61 21.26
N PHE A 11 8.70 10.77 21.06
CA PHE A 11 8.01 10.43 19.82
C PHE A 11 6.90 11.42 19.46
N MET A 12 6.55 11.47 18.18
CA MET A 12 5.46 12.28 17.65
C MET A 12 4.14 11.48 17.66
N TYR A 13 3.03 12.12 18.03
CA TYR A 13 1.72 11.50 17.91
C TYR A 13 1.35 11.22 16.45
N ASN A 14 0.53 10.18 16.25
CA ASN A 14 -0.03 9.90 14.93
C ASN A 14 -1.02 10.99 14.47
N GLY A 15 -1.24 11.07 13.15
CA GLY A 15 -2.20 11.99 12.53
C GLY A 15 -3.58 11.36 12.26
N CYS A 16 -3.95 10.29 12.96
CA CYS A 16 -5.12 9.48 12.62
C CYS A 16 -6.47 10.18 12.81
N MET A 17 -6.52 11.29 13.54
CA MET A 17 -7.73 12.13 13.64
C MET A 17 -8.15 12.70 12.28
N ALA A 18 -7.23 12.90 11.35
CA ALA A 18 -7.51 13.43 10.01
C ALA A 18 -8.40 12.53 9.14
N VAL A 19 -8.60 11.26 9.51
CA VAL A 19 -9.47 10.34 8.77
C VAL A 19 -10.92 10.34 9.24
N PHE A 20 -11.27 11.08 10.28
CA PHE A 20 -12.66 11.33 10.60
C PHE A 20 -13.29 12.31 9.59
N ASP A 21 -14.57 12.12 9.29
CA ASP A 21 -15.33 13.10 8.51
C ASP A 21 -15.58 14.36 9.38
N PRO A 22 -15.11 15.53 8.96
CA PRO A 22 -15.32 16.77 9.74
C PRO A 22 -16.78 17.24 9.77
N ARG A 23 -17.64 16.72 8.89
CA ARG A 23 -19.04 17.08 8.82
C ARG A 23 -19.84 16.36 9.90
N PRO A 24 -20.64 17.06 10.72
CA PRO A 24 -21.45 16.43 11.75
C PRO A 24 -22.50 15.45 11.19
N GLY A 25 -22.88 14.43 11.96
CA GLY A 25 -23.98 13.53 11.64
C GLY A 25 -23.71 12.50 10.56
N ARG A 26 -22.50 12.36 10.08
CA ARG A 26 -22.11 11.33 9.10
C ARG A 26 -21.62 10.07 9.81
N ALA A 27 -21.64 8.95 9.11
CA ALA A 27 -21.11 7.68 9.63
C ALA A 27 -19.64 7.79 10.07
N GLY A 28 -18.84 8.58 9.35
CA GLY A 28 -17.43 8.86 9.64
C GLY A 28 -17.17 10.02 10.59
N SER A 29 -18.19 10.74 11.08
CA SER A 29 -18.01 11.94 11.94
C SER A 29 -17.37 11.58 13.27
N ILE A 30 -16.54 12.49 13.78
CA ILE A 30 -15.94 12.34 15.11
C ILE A 30 -17.01 12.38 16.20
N ALA A 31 -16.91 11.46 17.17
CA ALA A 31 -17.75 11.46 18.37
C ALA A 31 -16.99 10.77 19.51
N PRO A 32 -17.32 11.06 20.79
CA PRO A 32 -16.74 10.36 21.94
C PRO A 32 -16.91 8.84 21.82
N GLY A 33 -15.83 8.09 22.10
CA GLY A 33 -15.84 6.62 22.06
C GLY A 33 -15.94 5.98 20.68
N LYS A 34 -15.92 6.76 19.59
CA LYS A 34 -16.04 6.27 18.22
C LYS A 34 -14.69 5.92 17.62
N ALA A 35 -14.59 4.75 17.01
CA ALA A 35 -13.43 4.34 16.23
C ALA A 35 -13.38 5.11 14.89
N ARG A 36 -12.18 5.49 14.49
CA ARG A 36 -11.93 6.07 13.17
C ARG A 36 -11.94 5.01 12.06
N PHE A 37 -12.10 5.44 10.83
CA PHE A 37 -11.75 4.64 9.65
C PHE A 37 -10.26 4.28 9.67
N SER A 38 -9.95 3.07 9.18
CA SER A 38 -8.55 2.64 8.97
C SER A 38 -8.40 1.97 7.62
N SER A 39 -7.36 2.34 6.90
CA SER A 39 -6.93 1.70 5.65
C SER A 39 -5.76 0.74 5.86
N LEU A 40 -5.32 0.53 7.11
CA LEU A 40 -4.25 -0.43 7.42
C LEU A 40 -4.64 -1.82 6.95
N CYS A 41 -3.73 -2.49 6.26
CA CYS A 41 -3.96 -3.79 5.63
C CYS A 41 -2.74 -4.71 5.82
N PRO A 42 -2.34 -5.00 7.07
CA PRO A 42 -1.30 -6.00 7.30
C PRO A 42 -1.86 -7.37 6.90
N THR A 43 -1.12 -8.11 6.08
CA THR A 43 -1.61 -9.35 5.47
C THR A 43 -0.62 -10.49 5.67
N LEU A 44 -1.14 -11.64 6.07
CA LEU A 44 -0.42 -12.92 6.08
C LEU A 44 -1.16 -13.88 5.14
N ALA A 45 -0.43 -14.48 4.19
CA ALA A 45 -0.97 -15.50 3.30
C ALA A 45 -0.40 -16.87 3.66
N PHE A 46 -1.27 -17.88 3.67
CA PHE A 46 -0.92 -19.27 3.99
C PHE A 46 -1.33 -20.17 2.83
N LYS A 47 -0.52 -21.20 2.56
CA LYS A 47 -0.83 -22.32 1.67
C LYS A 47 -0.58 -23.61 2.43
N ASP A 48 -1.56 -24.48 2.48
CA ASP A 48 -1.49 -25.78 3.19
C ASP A 48 -1.02 -25.65 4.66
N GLY A 49 -1.51 -24.60 5.35
CA GLY A 49 -1.16 -24.31 6.74
C GLY A 49 0.22 -23.69 6.95
N GLN A 50 1.01 -23.51 5.88
CA GLN A 50 2.34 -22.90 5.92
C GLN A 50 2.28 -21.42 5.55
N LEU A 51 2.95 -20.56 6.34
CA LEU A 51 3.10 -19.15 6.00
C LEU A 51 3.89 -19.02 4.68
N ARG A 52 3.36 -18.27 3.73
CA ARG A 52 4.00 -18.00 2.43
C ARG A 52 4.35 -16.53 2.24
N LEU A 53 3.59 -15.64 2.84
CA LEU A 53 3.79 -14.21 2.64
C LEU A 53 3.35 -13.43 3.88
N ALA A 54 4.19 -12.47 4.29
CA ALA A 54 3.87 -11.43 5.25
C ALA A 54 4.12 -10.08 4.57
N ILE A 55 3.08 -9.23 4.45
CA ILE A 55 3.15 -8.03 3.63
C ILE A 55 2.30 -6.91 4.22
N GLY A 56 2.72 -5.67 4.02
CA GLY A 56 2.00 -4.48 4.42
C GLY A 56 2.56 -3.23 3.78
N ALA A 57 1.91 -2.10 4.01
CA ALA A 57 2.34 -0.83 3.45
C ALA A 57 1.86 0.37 4.28
N PRO A 58 2.58 1.48 4.36
CA PRO A 58 2.02 2.80 4.52
C PRO A 58 1.48 3.31 3.16
N GLY A 59 0.54 4.29 3.18
CA GLY A 59 0.01 4.87 1.91
C GLY A 59 -1.44 5.33 1.95
N GLY A 60 -2.03 5.47 3.14
CA GLY A 60 -3.40 5.95 3.30
C GLY A 60 -4.42 5.05 2.60
N THR A 61 -5.35 5.62 1.85
CA THR A 61 -6.42 4.89 1.16
C THR A 61 -5.93 3.98 0.02
N GLN A 62 -4.69 4.15 -0.42
CA GLN A 62 -4.10 3.35 -1.51
C GLN A 62 -3.45 2.05 -1.02
N ILE A 63 -3.38 1.82 0.30
CA ILE A 63 -2.70 0.66 0.90
C ILE A 63 -3.26 -0.66 0.37
N ALA A 64 -4.59 -0.85 0.43
CA ALA A 64 -5.22 -2.09 0.00
C ALA A 64 -4.91 -2.42 -1.46
N MET A 65 -4.99 -1.42 -2.36
CA MET A 65 -4.67 -1.61 -3.77
C MET A 65 -3.20 -1.98 -4.00
N GLY A 66 -2.28 -1.31 -3.31
CA GLY A 66 -0.85 -1.61 -3.42
C GLY A 66 -0.49 -2.98 -2.90
N VAL A 67 -1.01 -3.35 -1.72
CA VAL A 67 -0.79 -4.67 -1.11
C VAL A 67 -1.37 -5.78 -1.99
N THR A 68 -2.60 -5.63 -2.50
CA THR A 68 -3.24 -6.63 -3.36
C THR A 68 -2.44 -6.89 -4.64
N GLN A 69 -1.98 -5.82 -5.32
CA GLN A 69 -1.17 -5.99 -6.55
C GLN A 69 0.16 -6.69 -6.27
N ALA A 70 0.82 -6.38 -5.15
CA ALA A 70 2.05 -7.07 -4.79
C ALA A 70 1.81 -8.55 -4.43
N ILE A 71 0.68 -8.88 -3.79
CA ILE A 71 0.28 -10.28 -3.54
C ILE A 71 0.08 -11.03 -4.85
N ILE A 72 -0.67 -10.47 -5.81
CA ILE A 72 -0.88 -11.04 -7.15
C ILE A 72 0.46 -11.24 -7.85
N ASN A 73 1.36 -10.26 -7.80
CA ASN A 73 2.68 -10.36 -8.40
C ASN A 73 3.50 -11.53 -7.83
N VAL A 74 3.44 -11.75 -6.52
CA VAL A 74 4.15 -12.86 -5.88
C VAL A 74 3.48 -14.21 -6.17
N ILE A 75 2.14 -14.29 -6.05
CA ILE A 75 1.42 -15.57 -6.07
C ILE A 75 1.12 -16.03 -7.50
N ASP A 76 0.63 -15.13 -8.35
CA ASP A 76 0.13 -15.47 -9.69
C ASP A 76 1.19 -15.30 -10.77
N HIS A 77 2.17 -14.41 -10.55
CA HIS A 77 3.26 -14.12 -11.50
C HIS A 77 4.63 -14.62 -11.03
N ASP A 78 4.72 -15.28 -9.86
CA ASP A 78 5.95 -15.85 -9.26
C ASP A 78 7.12 -14.85 -9.19
N MET A 79 6.81 -13.58 -9.01
CA MET A 79 7.84 -12.55 -8.84
C MET A 79 8.53 -12.72 -7.49
N SER A 80 9.84 -12.43 -7.44
CA SER A 80 10.53 -12.23 -6.17
C SER A 80 9.89 -11.09 -5.38
N MET A 81 10.11 -11.06 -4.06
CA MET A 81 9.53 -9.98 -3.24
C MET A 81 10.01 -8.61 -3.69
N THR A 82 11.29 -8.49 -4.05
CA THR A 82 11.87 -7.24 -4.59
C THR A 82 11.22 -6.81 -5.91
N GLU A 83 11.00 -7.73 -6.84
CA GLU A 83 10.30 -7.45 -8.11
C GLU A 83 8.86 -7.02 -7.84
N ALA A 84 8.14 -7.74 -6.99
CA ALA A 84 6.74 -7.48 -6.68
C ALA A 84 6.50 -6.11 -6.06
N VAL A 85 7.35 -5.68 -5.10
CA VAL A 85 7.24 -4.35 -4.48
C VAL A 85 7.76 -3.23 -5.37
N SER A 86 8.62 -3.55 -6.35
CA SER A 86 9.15 -2.60 -7.31
C SER A 86 8.26 -2.46 -8.56
N ALA A 87 7.32 -3.35 -8.79
CA ALA A 87 6.45 -3.32 -9.97
C ALA A 87 5.63 -2.02 -10.03
N PRO A 88 5.33 -1.53 -11.25
CA PRO A 88 4.41 -0.39 -11.42
C PRO A 88 3.05 -0.70 -10.83
N ARG A 89 2.44 0.27 -10.16
CA ARG A 89 1.14 0.11 -9.52
C ARG A 89 0.14 1.16 -9.99
N PHE A 90 -1.14 0.83 -9.80
CA PHE A 90 -2.26 1.75 -9.98
C PHE A 90 -3.15 1.76 -8.74
N SER A 91 -4.02 2.74 -8.65
CA SER A 91 -5.05 2.83 -7.61
C SER A 91 -6.33 3.40 -8.19
N SER A 92 -7.47 2.88 -7.75
CA SER A 92 -8.80 3.34 -8.15
C SER A 92 -9.69 3.55 -6.92
N THR A 93 -9.23 4.33 -5.97
CA THR A 93 -10.00 4.66 -4.75
C THR A 93 -11.08 5.72 -4.99
N SER A 94 -11.24 6.18 -6.22
CA SER A 94 -12.27 7.11 -6.69
C SER A 94 -12.74 6.70 -8.09
N ASN A 95 -13.48 7.56 -8.78
CA ASN A 95 -13.82 7.37 -10.21
C ASN A 95 -12.65 7.70 -11.15
N LEU A 96 -11.47 7.92 -10.62
CA LEU A 96 -10.24 8.18 -11.34
C LEU A 96 -9.27 7.04 -11.11
N ILE A 97 -8.61 6.55 -12.15
CA ILE A 97 -7.53 5.58 -12.05
C ILE A 97 -6.21 6.34 -11.98
N ASP A 98 -5.58 6.32 -10.80
CA ASP A 98 -4.22 6.80 -10.62
C ASP A 98 -3.25 5.74 -11.12
N VAL A 99 -2.33 6.07 -12.02
CA VAL A 99 -1.27 5.18 -12.48
C VAL A 99 0.11 5.78 -12.18
N THR A 100 1.07 4.96 -11.73
CA THR A 100 2.45 5.43 -11.63
C THR A 100 3.03 5.72 -13.01
N ASN A 101 4.05 6.57 -13.09
CA ASN A 101 4.65 6.96 -14.37
C ASN A 101 5.35 5.80 -15.11
N ARG A 102 5.58 4.68 -14.44
CA ARG A 102 6.19 3.45 -14.99
C ARG A 102 5.20 2.56 -15.73
N ILE A 103 3.88 2.76 -15.57
CA ILE A 103 2.87 2.06 -16.38
C ILE A 103 3.02 2.53 -17.84
N PRO A 104 3.11 1.62 -18.82
CA PRO A 104 3.27 1.99 -20.22
C PRO A 104 2.16 2.92 -20.72
N ARG A 105 2.49 3.87 -21.60
CA ARG A 105 1.52 4.85 -22.10
C ARG A 105 0.40 4.22 -22.94
N TYR A 106 0.68 3.12 -23.61
CA TYR A 106 -0.35 2.41 -24.39
C TYR A 106 -1.44 1.83 -23.49
N VAL A 107 -1.08 1.33 -22.28
CA VAL A 107 -2.08 0.85 -21.29
C VAL A 107 -2.99 1.99 -20.85
N GLN A 108 -2.43 3.17 -20.60
CA GLN A 108 -3.24 4.35 -20.28
C GLN A 108 -4.20 4.70 -21.44
N ALA A 109 -3.68 4.70 -22.68
CA ALA A 109 -4.48 5.03 -23.85
C ALA A 109 -5.63 4.03 -24.08
N GLU A 110 -5.40 2.74 -23.84
CA GLU A 110 -6.43 1.70 -23.90
C GLU A 110 -7.53 1.92 -22.85
N LEU A 111 -7.14 2.21 -21.59
CA LEU A 111 -8.10 2.51 -20.53
C LEU A 111 -8.94 3.77 -20.83
N GLU A 112 -8.30 4.81 -21.39
CA GLU A 112 -8.99 6.05 -21.79
C GLU A 112 -9.96 5.79 -22.99
N ALA A 113 -9.57 4.92 -23.93
CA ALA A 113 -10.43 4.50 -25.03
C ALA A 113 -11.66 3.70 -24.56
N ASP A 114 -11.52 2.94 -23.47
CA ASP A 114 -12.62 2.23 -22.79
C ASP A 114 -13.49 3.15 -21.90
N GLY A 115 -13.18 4.46 -21.86
CA GLY A 115 -13.97 5.46 -21.16
C GLY A 115 -13.56 5.72 -19.71
N TYR A 116 -12.45 5.15 -19.24
CA TYR A 116 -11.94 5.44 -17.90
C TYR A 116 -11.21 6.80 -17.86
N GLN A 117 -11.34 7.49 -16.74
CA GLN A 117 -10.51 8.66 -16.46
C GLN A 117 -9.21 8.19 -15.81
N VAL A 118 -8.07 8.50 -16.43
CA VAL A 118 -6.75 8.08 -15.95
C VAL A 118 -5.91 9.30 -15.59
N PHE A 119 -5.35 9.28 -14.40
CA PHE A 119 -4.38 10.29 -13.95
C PHE A 119 -3.00 9.65 -13.78
N ARG A 120 -2.06 10.10 -14.60
CA ARG A 120 -0.66 9.67 -14.50
C ARG A 120 0.07 10.49 -13.46
N LYS A 121 0.47 9.80 -12.39
CA LYS A 121 1.28 10.40 -11.32
C LYS A 121 2.66 10.81 -11.84
N PRO A 122 3.20 11.95 -11.41
CA PRO A 122 4.55 12.38 -11.81
C PRO A 122 5.65 11.50 -11.19
N ASN A 123 5.37 10.91 -10.03
CA ASN A 123 6.34 10.13 -9.27
C ASN A 123 6.41 8.68 -9.76
N THR A 124 7.59 8.10 -9.60
CA THR A 124 7.87 6.71 -10.01
C THR A 124 7.31 5.69 -9.01
N PHE A 125 7.39 5.99 -7.72
CA PHE A 125 6.92 5.15 -6.61
C PHE A 125 6.02 6.01 -5.72
N ASP A 126 4.71 5.98 -5.93
CA ASP A 126 3.77 6.90 -5.26
C ASP A 126 2.47 6.23 -4.79
N ILE A 127 2.24 4.96 -5.13
CA ILE A 127 1.02 4.24 -4.74
C ILE A 127 1.37 3.19 -3.70
N ALA A 128 1.18 3.52 -2.43
CA ALA A 128 1.52 2.74 -1.25
C ALA A 128 2.98 2.24 -1.27
N ALA A 129 3.68 2.34 -0.17
CA ALA A 129 5.05 1.82 -0.07
C ALA A 129 5.02 0.39 0.48
N VAL A 130 4.98 -0.58 -0.40
CA VAL A 130 4.81 -1.99 -0.02
C VAL A 130 6.12 -2.59 0.44
N HIS A 131 6.07 -3.27 1.59
CA HIS A 131 7.18 -4.06 2.11
C HIS A 131 6.67 -5.47 2.46
N GLY A 132 7.48 -6.48 2.22
CA GLY A 132 7.06 -7.84 2.52
C GLY A 132 8.21 -8.84 2.56
N ILE A 133 7.85 -10.02 3.04
CA ILE A 133 8.72 -11.20 3.07
C ILE A 133 7.89 -12.36 2.53
N ARG A 134 8.39 -13.06 1.52
CA ARG A 134 7.85 -14.37 1.12
C ARG A 134 8.73 -15.49 1.66
N VAL A 135 8.09 -16.63 1.93
CA VAL A 135 8.77 -17.90 2.23
C VAL A 135 8.74 -18.74 0.97
N THR A 136 9.92 -19.07 0.42
CA THR A 136 10.03 -19.90 -0.78
C THR A 136 9.64 -21.35 -0.47
N GLU A 137 9.51 -22.20 -1.49
CA GLU A 137 9.22 -23.62 -1.29
C GLU A 137 10.34 -24.35 -0.55
N GLU A 138 11.59 -23.90 -0.70
CA GLU A 138 12.76 -24.43 0.01
C GLU A 138 12.89 -23.88 1.44
N GLY A 139 12.01 -22.96 1.85
CA GLY A 139 12.00 -22.37 3.19
C GLY A 139 12.89 -21.14 3.35
N TRP A 140 13.45 -20.58 2.29
CA TRP A 140 14.20 -19.33 2.33
C TRP A 140 13.29 -18.14 2.51
N LEU A 141 13.80 -17.10 3.20
CA LEU A 141 13.12 -15.81 3.32
C LEU A 141 13.61 -14.87 2.20
N ASP A 142 12.69 -14.46 1.35
CA ASP A 142 12.92 -13.49 0.29
C ASP A 142 12.21 -12.18 0.66
N GLY A 143 13.00 -11.15 1.01
CA GLY A 143 12.51 -9.87 1.50
C GLY A 143 12.57 -8.79 0.43
N GLY A 144 11.56 -7.90 0.41
CA GLY A 144 11.52 -6.74 -0.48
C GLY A 144 11.01 -5.49 0.24
N ALA A 145 11.66 -4.36 -0.05
CA ALA A 145 11.28 -3.05 0.41
C ALA A 145 11.01 -2.14 -0.80
N ASP A 146 9.95 -1.32 -0.72
CA ASP A 146 9.58 -0.38 -1.78
C ASP A 146 10.72 0.61 -2.04
N PRO A 147 11.19 0.74 -3.30
CA PRO A 147 12.31 1.63 -3.64
C PRO A 147 12.01 3.12 -3.46
N GLY A 148 10.76 3.51 -3.32
CA GLY A 148 10.35 4.90 -3.08
C GLY A 148 10.41 5.33 -1.62
N HIS A 149 10.80 4.43 -0.72
CA HIS A 149 10.91 4.66 0.71
C HIS A 149 12.24 4.15 1.27
N ASP A 150 12.63 4.63 2.45
CA ASP A 150 13.92 4.33 3.11
C ASP A 150 13.97 2.92 3.76
N GLY A 151 13.07 2.02 3.36
CA GLY A 151 13.06 0.63 3.83
C GLY A 151 14.16 -0.21 3.19
N VAL A 152 14.65 -1.22 3.91
CA VAL A 152 15.60 -2.20 3.41
C VAL A 152 15.23 -3.59 3.93
N ALA A 153 15.40 -4.61 3.08
CA ALA A 153 15.36 -6.01 3.50
C ALA A 153 16.80 -6.47 3.77
N ILE A 154 17.06 -6.98 4.97
CA ILE A 154 18.39 -7.44 5.41
C ILE A 154 18.26 -8.90 5.83
N GLY A 155 19.12 -9.76 5.27
CA GLY A 155 19.32 -11.12 5.74
C GLY A 155 20.29 -11.15 6.93
N VAL A 156 20.05 -12.04 7.87
CA VAL A 156 20.91 -12.34 9.04
C VAL A 156 21.23 -13.82 9.08
#